data_52ebab670a37bb2e27e1f6e780ac4528
#
_entry.id   52ebab670a37bb2e27e1f6e780ac4528
#
_cell.length_a   1.000
_cell.length_b   1.000
_cell.length_c   1.000
_cell.angle_alpha   90.00
_cell.angle_beta   90.00
_cell.angle_gamma   90.00
#
_symmetry.space_group_name_H-M   'P 1'
#
loop_
_entity.id
_entity.type
_entity.pdbx_description
1 polymer ?
#
loop_
_entity_poly.entity_id
_entity_poly.type
_entity_poly.pdbx_seq_one_letter_code
_entity_poly.pdbx_strand_id
1 'polypeptide(L)'
;MNLSEKTFIVTGASTGIGEILSKKLAQKGAHVVCAARTADKLDRVITGIKSNGGTAMSVPTDITDLLQCQSLVEKTIERFGKLDVLVLNAGISMWTSFEELNDVSFFRQLMETNYMGAVHCCHAAIPHLRSGGLIVSCSSAQALMGFPYHSGYAASKHALHGFLESLDIEMRGEINFLEVIMGWIRDTDLRDNALGSDGQKMGENKRKHTSQSVTLDDCTDAIIAGIETNKKTIYIPGKLRWVPFLNVFFKAFLRRKVLKTVDDNMD
;
A
#
# COMPACT_ATOMS: atom_id res chain seq x y z
N MET A 1 -2.09 19.53 -3.90
CA MET A 1 -3.56 19.39 -3.88
C MET A 1 -4.09 19.84 -2.50
N ASN A 2 -5.17 20.64 -2.45
CA ASN A 2 -5.90 20.85 -1.18
C ASN A 2 -6.74 19.61 -0.91
N LEU A 3 -6.69 19.06 0.31
CA LEU A 3 -7.37 17.81 0.68
C LEU A 3 -8.82 18.03 1.17
N SER A 4 -9.14 19.25 1.62
CA SER A 4 -10.49 19.57 2.11
C SER A 4 -11.55 19.26 1.06
N GLU A 5 -12.60 18.54 1.48
CA GLU A 5 -13.72 18.09 0.64
C GLU A 5 -13.34 17.15 -0.52
N LYS A 6 -12.08 16.70 -0.62
CA LYS A 6 -11.69 15.66 -1.56
C LYS A 6 -12.16 14.29 -1.08
N THR A 7 -12.66 13.48 -2.00
CA THR A 7 -13.13 12.13 -1.70
C THR A 7 -12.06 11.11 -2.00
N PHE A 8 -11.67 10.36 -0.96
CA PHE A 8 -10.65 9.32 -0.98
C PHE A 8 -11.27 7.95 -0.81
N ILE A 9 -10.84 6.97 -1.61
CA ILE A 9 -10.95 5.55 -1.27
C ILE A 9 -9.59 5.09 -0.75
N VAL A 10 -9.55 4.49 0.44
CA VAL A 10 -8.33 3.90 1.01
C VAL A 10 -8.54 2.39 1.19
N THR A 11 -7.82 1.58 0.41
CA THR A 11 -7.87 0.12 0.55
C THR A 11 -6.94 -0.36 1.68
N GLY A 12 -7.30 -1.45 2.37
CA GLY A 12 -6.55 -1.91 3.54
C GLY A 12 -6.62 -0.94 4.72
N ALA A 13 -7.72 -0.19 4.85
CA ALA A 13 -7.90 0.88 5.83
C ALA A 13 -8.19 0.41 7.26
N SER A 14 -8.24 -0.90 7.52
CA SER A 14 -8.63 -1.45 8.83
C SER A 14 -7.51 -1.49 9.86
N THR A 15 -6.25 -1.36 9.46
CA THR A 15 -5.07 -1.39 10.34
C THR A 15 -3.88 -0.65 9.70
N GLY A 16 -2.83 -0.40 10.49
CA GLY A 16 -1.53 0.08 10.04
C GLY A 16 -1.57 1.40 9.26
N ILE A 17 -0.85 1.44 8.14
CA ILE A 17 -0.74 2.66 7.31
C ILE A 17 -2.12 3.14 6.84
N GLY A 18 -2.97 2.22 6.35
CA GLY A 18 -4.30 2.59 5.83
C GLY A 18 -5.19 3.22 6.89
N GLU A 19 -5.19 2.70 8.11
CA GLU A 19 -5.95 3.24 9.24
C GLU A 19 -5.47 4.66 9.60
N ILE A 20 -4.15 4.82 9.86
CA ILE A 20 -3.59 6.12 10.29
C ILE A 20 -3.73 7.16 9.19
N LEU A 21 -3.47 6.78 7.94
CA LEU A 21 -3.66 7.66 6.78
C LEU A 21 -5.13 8.13 6.66
N SER A 22 -6.10 7.21 6.81
CA SER A 22 -7.52 7.55 6.77
C SER A 22 -7.91 8.56 7.87
N LYS A 23 -7.43 8.36 9.09
CA LYS A 23 -7.66 9.30 10.20
C LYS A 23 -7.08 10.68 9.91
N LYS A 24 -5.83 10.75 9.45
CA LYS A 24 -5.14 12.02 9.13
C LYS A 24 -5.79 12.75 7.95
N LEU A 25 -6.19 12.02 6.89
CA LEU A 25 -6.92 12.62 5.76
C LEU A 25 -8.24 13.24 6.21
N ALA A 26 -9.02 12.52 7.03
CA ALA A 26 -10.27 13.05 7.57
C ALA A 26 -10.07 14.27 8.47
N GLN A 27 -9.01 14.31 9.28
CA GLN A 27 -8.63 15.50 10.08
C GLN A 27 -8.30 16.72 9.22
N LYS A 28 -7.85 16.51 7.97
CA LYS A 28 -7.62 17.58 6.99
C LYS A 28 -8.88 17.95 6.18
N GLY A 29 -10.04 17.45 6.58
CA GLY A 29 -11.34 17.78 5.97
C GLY A 29 -11.66 16.94 4.72
N ALA A 30 -10.92 15.86 4.44
CA ALA A 30 -11.25 14.95 3.36
C ALA A 30 -12.45 14.04 3.72
N HIS A 31 -13.20 13.62 2.71
CA HIS A 31 -14.18 12.54 2.82
C HIS A 31 -13.46 11.21 2.58
N VAL A 32 -13.50 10.29 3.54
CA VAL A 32 -12.71 9.06 3.45
C VAL A 32 -13.60 7.82 3.42
N VAL A 33 -13.46 7.02 2.38
CA VAL A 33 -14.08 5.69 2.26
C VAL A 33 -13.03 4.66 2.62
N CYS A 34 -13.23 4.01 3.77
CA CYS A 34 -12.33 2.98 4.29
C CYS A 34 -12.78 1.61 3.77
N ALA A 35 -11.91 0.95 2.98
CA ALA A 35 -12.18 -0.36 2.40
C ALA A 35 -11.23 -1.43 2.95
N ALA A 36 -11.77 -2.51 3.47
CA ALA A 36 -11.05 -3.72 3.90
C ALA A 36 -12.06 -4.87 4.09
N ARG A 37 -11.58 -6.11 4.26
CA ARG A 37 -12.45 -7.29 4.41
C ARG A 37 -13.20 -7.36 5.74
N THR A 38 -12.62 -6.85 6.83
CA THR A 38 -13.13 -7.03 8.19
C THR A 38 -13.96 -5.84 8.63
N ALA A 39 -15.29 -5.98 8.62
CA ALA A 39 -16.25 -4.92 8.96
C ALA A 39 -16.00 -4.33 10.36
N ASP A 40 -15.87 -5.16 11.40
CA ASP A 40 -15.71 -4.70 12.79
C ASP A 40 -14.45 -3.84 12.98
N LYS A 41 -13.37 -4.14 12.24
CA LYS A 41 -12.15 -3.33 12.28
C LYS A 41 -12.35 -1.99 11.57
N LEU A 42 -13.07 -1.96 10.45
CA LEU A 42 -13.44 -0.73 9.77
C LEU A 42 -14.32 0.16 10.63
N ASP A 43 -15.32 -0.41 11.29
CA ASP A 43 -16.25 0.35 12.14
C ASP A 43 -15.56 1.04 13.31
N ARG A 44 -14.53 0.41 13.89
CA ARG A 44 -13.67 1.08 14.89
C ARG A 44 -12.93 2.29 14.31
N VAL A 45 -12.39 2.17 13.11
CA VAL A 45 -11.70 3.28 12.41
C VAL A 45 -12.67 4.41 12.12
N ILE A 46 -13.85 4.09 11.58
CA ILE A 46 -14.90 5.07 11.26
C ILE A 46 -15.41 5.79 12.52
N THR A 47 -15.64 5.04 13.59
CA THR A 47 -16.05 5.62 14.89
C THR A 47 -15.00 6.62 15.39
N GLY A 48 -13.71 6.25 15.33
CA GLY A 48 -12.61 7.14 15.70
C GLY A 48 -12.51 8.39 14.81
N ILE A 49 -12.77 8.28 13.52
CA ILE A 49 -12.79 9.44 12.61
C ILE A 49 -13.97 10.37 12.95
N LYS A 50 -15.17 9.82 13.09
CA LYS A 50 -16.39 10.59 13.36
C LYS A 50 -16.39 11.27 14.72
N SER A 51 -15.84 10.62 15.77
CA SER A 51 -15.73 11.21 17.09
C SER A 51 -14.76 12.41 17.14
N ASN A 52 -13.85 12.52 16.16
CA ASN A 52 -12.98 13.66 15.96
C ASN A 52 -13.50 14.66 14.90
N GLY A 53 -14.80 14.60 14.54
CA GLY A 53 -15.44 15.54 13.61
C GLY A 53 -15.14 15.29 12.13
N GLY A 54 -14.44 14.19 11.78
CA GLY A 54 -14.13 13.84 10.40
C GLY A 54 -15.29 13.16 9.67
N THR A 55 -15.25 13.16 8.35
CA THR A 55 -16.24 12.53 7.48
C THR A 55 -15.70 11.24 6.88
N ALA A 56 -16.31 10.10 7.24
CA ALA A 56 -15.89 8.81 6.70
C ALA A 56 -17.05 7.81 6.63
N MET A 57 -16.88 6.80 5.76
CA MET A 57 -17.73 5.61 5.70
C MET A 57 -16.89 4.34 5.54
N SER A 58 -17.41 3.22 6.02
CA SER A 58 -16.83 1.88 5.80
C SER A 58 -17.52 1.18 4.63
N VAL A 59 -16.76 0.51 3.80
CA VAL A 59 -17.27 -0.42 2.80
C VAL A 59 -16.48 -1.71 2.91
N PRO A 60 -17.02 -2.77 3.54
CA PRO A 60 -16.38 -4.08 3.55
C PRO A 60 -16.15 -4.54 2.10
N THR A 61 -14.87 -4.81 1.76
CA THR A 61 -14.46 -5.09 0.39
C THR A 61 -13.30 -6.07 0.39
N ASP A 62 -13.43 -7.17 -0.35
CA ASP A 62 -12.29 -7.97 -0.79
C ASP A 62 -11.85 -7.46 -2.17
N ILE A 63 -10.65 -6.91 -2.24
CA ILE A 63 -10.13 -6.34 -3.50
C ILE A 63 -9.79 -7.40 -4.54
N THR A 64 -9.73 -8.69 -4.16
CA THR A 64 -9.54 -9.78 -5.12
C THR A 64 -10.81 -10.09 -5.90
N ASP A 65 -11.94 -9.53 -5.50
CA ASP A 65 -13.24 -9.61 -6.16
C ASP A 65 -13.55 -8.30 -6.90
N LEU A 66 -13.59 -8.37 -8.22
CA LEU A 66 -13.88 -7.21 -9.08
C LEU A 66 -15.25 -6.59 -8.82
N LEU A 67 -16.28 -7.41 -8.57
CA LEU A 67 -17.64 -6.91 -8.32
C LEU A 67 -17.70 -6.11 -6.99
N GLN A 68 -16.98 -6.54 -5.98
CA GLN A 68 -16.87 -5.79 -4.73
C GLN A 68 -16.11 -4.47 -4.92
N CYS A 69 -15.08 -4.44 -5.77
CA CYS A 69 -14.38 -3.19 -6.12
C CYS A 69 -15.29 -2.22 -6.87
N GLN A 70 -16.14 -2.70 -7.78
CA GLN A 70 -17.14 -1.89 -8.47
C GLN A 70 -18.16 -1.33 -7.47
N SER A 71 -18.73 -2.18 -6.60
CA SER A 71 -19.67 -1.77 -5.55
C SER A 71 -19.06 -0.74 -4.59
N LEU A 72 -17.76 -0.85 -4.26
CA LEU A 72 -17.04 0.13 -3.45
C LEU A 72 -17.06 1.52 -4.09
N VAL A 73 -16.77 1.60 -5.39
CA VAL A 73 -16.76 2.86 -6.13
C VAL A 73 -18.18 3.41 -6.28
N GLU A 74 -19.16 2.58 -6.64
CA GLU A 74 -20.57 2.98 -6.75
C GLU A 74 -21.10 3.61 -5.44
N LYS A 75 -20.89 2.95 -4.31
CA LYS A 75 -21.26 3.48 -2.99
C LYS A 75 -20.53 4.78 -2.64
N THR A 76 -19.28 4.92 -3.10
CA THR A 76 -18.52 6.16 -2.92
C THR A 76 -19.17 7.31 -3.69
N ILE A 77 -19.50 7.08 -4.95
CA ILE A 77 -20.16 8.08 -5.80
C ILE A 77 -21.58 8.40 -5.29
N GLU A 78 -22.37 7.38 -4.90
CA GLU A 78 -23.68 7.57 -4.29
C GLU A 78 -23.61 8.47 -3.05
N ARG A 79 -22.64 8.26 -2.18
CA ARG A 79 -22.53 8.97 -0.90
C ARG A 79 -21.94 10.38 -1.04
N PHE A 80 -20.93 10.57 -1.90
CA PHE A 80 -20.14 11.82 -1.97
C PHE A 80 -20.18 12.51 -3.33
N GLY A 81 -20.85 11.91 -4.33
CA GLY A 81 -21.04 12.48 -5.67
C GLY A 81 -19.76 12.51 -6.53
N LYS A 82 -18.62 12.05 -6.01
CA LYS A 82 -17.32 12.10 -6.71
C LYS A 82 -16.29 11.16 -6.11
N LEU A 83 -15.25 10.87 -6.91
CA LEU A 83 -14.01 10.25 -6.46
C LEU A 83 -12.84 11.12 -6.95
N ASP A 84 -12.00 11.58 -6.03
CA ASP A 84 -10.82 12.39 -6.35
C ASP A 84 -9.52 11.59 -6.23
N VAL A 85 -9.42 10.67 -5.25
CA VAL A 85 -8.17 9.93 -4.97
C VAL A 85 -8.46 8.47 -4.63
N LEU A 86 -7.74 7.56 -5.31
CA LEU A 86 -7.70 6.13 -4.97
C LEU A 86 -6.36 5.80 -4.31
N VAL A 87 -6.38 5.28 -3.08
CA VAL A 87 -5.17 4.83 -2.38
C VAL A 87 -5.11 3.30 -2.36
N LEU A 88 -4.18 2.75 -3.13
CA LEU A 88 -3.87 1.33 -3.23
C LEU A 88 -2.90 0.95 -2.09
N ASN A 89 -3.43 0.68 -0.90
CA ASN A 89 -2.63 0.35 0.27
C ASN A 89 -2.79 -1.11 0.72
N ALA A 90 -3.90 -1.77 0.38
CA ALA A 90 -4.10 -3.17 0.73
C ALA A 90 -2.98 -4.07 0.18
N GLY A 91 -2.52 -4.99 1.00
CA GLY A 91 -1.48 -5.94 0.59
C GLY A 91 -1.16 -6.94 1.70
N ILE A 92 -0.54 -8.03 1.29
CA ILE A 92 -0.03 -9.10 2.15
C ILE A 92 1.45 -9.33 1.85
N SER A 93 2.20 -9.87 2.81
CA SER A 93 3.62 -10.15 2.68
C SER A 93 3.92 -11.63 2.91
N MET A 94 5.17 -12.03 2.69
CA MET A 94 5.70 -13.33 3.05
C MET A 94 7.03 -13.16 3.77
N TRP A 95 7.44 -14.19 4.51
CA TRP A 95 8.77 -14.29 5.08
C TRP A 95 9.17 -15.74 5.21
N THR A 96 9.77 -16.28 4.17
CA THR A 96 10.36 -17.62 4.17
C THR A 96 11.38 -17.72 3.03
N SER A 97 12.44 -18.51 3.22
CA SER A 97 13.35 -18.83 2.12
C SER A 97 12.64 -19.72 1.09
N PHE A 98 13.08 -19.65 -0.16
CA PHE A 98 12.48 -20.46 -1.22
C PHE A 98 12.72 -21.94 -1.00
N GLU A 99 13.84 -22.32 -0.39
CA GLU A 99 14.22 -23.71 -0.10
C GLU A 99 13.34 -24.35 0.98
N GLU A 100 12.80 -23.53 1.92
CA GLU A 100 11.97 -24.00 3.05
C GLU A 100 10.46 -24.04 2.71
N LEU A 101 10.09 -23.74 1.46
CA LEU A 101 8.68 -23.73 1.05
C LEU A 101 8.09 -25.13 1.04
N ASN A 102 7.04 -25.33 1.82
CA ASN A 102 6.23 -26.55 1.80
C ASN A 102 5.06 -26.44 0.80
N ASP A 103 4.57 -25.23 0.56
CA ASP A 103 3.50 -24.94 -0.38
C ASP A 103 3.82 -23.68 -1.18
N VAL A 104 3.78 -23.77 -2.51
CA VAL A 104 3.97 -22.63 -3.42
C VAL A 104 2.65 -21.96 -3.83
N SER A 105 1.50 -22.51 -3.44
CA SER A 105 0.19 -22.03 -3.86
C SER A 105 -0.09 -20.60 -3.38
N PHE A 106 0.43 -20.22 -2.21
CA PHE A 106 0.24 -18.88 -1.67
C PHE A 106 0.94 -17.76 -2.47
N PHE A 107 1.86 -18.10 -3.40
CA PHE A 107 2.37 -17.12 -4.37
C PHE A 107 1.24 -16.56 -5.25
N ARG A 108 0.23 -17.39 -5.58
CA ARG A 108 -0.98 -16.94 -6.27
C ARG A 108 -1.74 -15.93 -5.39
N GLN A 109 -1.89 -16.22 -4.10
CA GLN A 109 -2.56 -15.32 -3.16
C GLN A 109 -1.84 -13.96 -3.05
N LEU A 110 -0.49 -13.95 -3.06
CA LEU A 110 0.29 -12.71 -3.11
C LEU A 110 0.01 -11.92 -4.40
N MET A 111 -0.02 -12.58 -5.55
CA MET A 111 -0.35 -11.95 -6.83
C MET A 111 -1.80 -11.46 -6.87
N GLU A 112 -2.76 -12.27 -6.45
CA GLU A 112 -4.18 -11.90 -6.41
C GLU A 112 -4.43 -10.68 -5.52
N THR A 113 -3.80 -10.64 -4.33
CA THR A 113 -4.03 -9.51 -3.41
C THR A 113 -3.24 -8.27 -3.83
N ASN A 114 -1.91 -8.41 -4.07
CA ASN A 114 -1.03 -7.24 -4.20
C ASN A 114 -1.06 -6.64 -5.61
N TYR A 115 -1.35 -7.46 -6.63
CA TYR A 115 -1.36 -7.04 -8.02
C TYR A 115 -2.79 -7.02 -8.59
N MET A 116 -3.49 -8.16 -8.67
CA MET A 116 -4.83 -8.20 -9.25
C MET A 116 -5.83 -7.35 -8.47
N GLY A 117 -5.75 -7.33 -7.14
CA GLY A 117 -6.58 -6.45 -6.32
C GLY A 117 -6.39 -4.97 -6.65
N ALA A 118 -5.17 -4.53 -6.93
CA ALA A 118 -4.91 -3.17 -7.38
C ALA A 118 -5.44 -2.92 -8.80
N VAL A 119 -5.30 -3.90 -9.70
CA VAL A 119 -5.89 -3.85 -11.06
C VAL A 119 -7.41 -3.71 -11.00
N HIS A 120 -8.09 -4.51 -10.16
CA HIS A 120 -9.55 -4.43 -9.96
C HIS A 120 -9.98 -3.05 -9.44
N CYS A 121 -9.26 -2.53 -8.43
CA CYS A 121 -9.53 -1.20 -7.89
C CYS A 121 -9.34 -0.10 -8.95
N CYS A 122 -8.27 -0.15 -9.74
CA CYS A 122 -8.02 0.80 -10.83
C CYS A 122 -9.12 0.68 -11.91
N HIS A 123 -9.45 -0.55 -12.33
CA HIS A 123 -10.49 -0.79 -13.34
C HIS A 123 -11.85 -0.20 -12.92
N ALA A 124 -12.23 -0.38 -11.65
CA ALA A 124 -13.47 0.18 -11.12
C ALA A 124 -13.41 1.71 -10.96
N ALA A 125 -12.27 2.26 -10.52
CA ALA A 125 -12.17 3.66 -10.13
C ALA A 125 -11.90 4.63 -11.30
N ILE A 126 -11.11 4.25 -12.28
CA ILE A 126 -10.66 5.12 -13.38
C ILE A 126 -11.83 5.82 -14.11
N PRO A 127 -12.94 5.13 -14.45
CA PRO A 127 -14.08 5.80 -15.10
C PRO A 127 -14.75 6.90 -14.26
N HIS A 128 -14.49 6.91 -12.95
CA HIS A 128 -15.09 7.83 -11.98
C HIS A 128 -14.10 8.85 -11.41
N LEU A 129 -12.79 8.63 -11.63
CA LEU A 129 -11.78 9.62 -11.28
C LEU A 129 -11.93 10.81 -12.22
N ARG A 130 -12.10 11.99 -11.64
CA ARG A 130 -12.21 13.24 -12.42
C ARG A 130 -10.89 13.55 -13.09
N SER A 131 -10.94 14.36 -14.14
CA SER A 131 -9.73 14.95 -14.73
C SER A 131 -8.88 15.63 -13.64
N GLY A 132 -7.62 15.24 -13.55
CA GLY A 132 -6.73 15.62 -12.45
C GLY A 132 -6.87 14.76 -11.18
N GLY A 133 -7.66 13.68 -11.21
CA GLY A 133 -7.70 12.67 -10.14
C GLY A 133 -6.35 12.02 -9.88
N LEU A 134 -6.20 11.35 -8.74
CA LEU A 134 -4.92 10.80 -8.30
C LEU A 134 -5.05 9.33 -7.89
N ILE A 135 -4.15 8.49 -8.37
CA ILE A 135 -3.93 7.14 -7.86
C ILE A 135 -2.64 7.14 -7.01
N VAL A 136 -2.75 6.74 -5.75
CA VAL A 136 -1.62 6.61 -4.82
C VAL A 136 -1.35 5.14 -4.59
N SER A 137 -0.14 4.66 -4.90
CA SER A 137 0.28 3.29 -4.62
C SER A 137 1.20 3.23 -3.40
N CYS A 138 0.78 2.57 -2.35
CA CYS A 138 1.61 2.19 -1.21
C CYS A 138 2.48 0.98 -1.60
N SER A 139 3.62 1.28 -2.22
CA SER A 139 4.57 0.31 -2.76
C SER A 139 5.71 0.00 -1.78
N SER A 140 6.75 -0.66 -2.23
CA SER A 140 7.89 -1.07 -1.42
C SER A 140 9.19 -0.91 -2.19
N ALA A 141 10.32 -0.74 -1.49
CA ALA A 141 11.65 -0.86 -2.10
C ALA A 141 11.83 -2.22 -2.82
N GLN A 142 11.05 -3.21 -2.45
CA GLN A 142 11.01 -4.52 -3.10
C GLN A 142 10.27 -4.53 -4.45
N ALA A 143 9.67 -3.42 -4.87
CA ALA A 143 9.22 -3.20 -6.24
C ALA A 143 10.38 -2.88 -7.19
N LEU A 144 11.52 -2.45 -6.64
CA LEU A 144 12.69 -1.99 -7.40
C LEU A 144 13.90 -2.94 -7.30
N MET A 145 13.86 -3.90 -6.37
CA MET A 145 14.95 -4.86 -6.13
C MET A 145 14.44 -6.13 -5.44
N GLY A 146 15.12 -7.25 -5.69
CA GLY A 146 14.88 -8.49 -4.94
C GLY A 146 15.36 -8.39 -3.50
N PHE A 147 14.68 -9.12 -2.60
CA PHE A 147 15.02 -9.19 -1.18
C PHE A 147 14.88 -10.65 -0.69
N PRO A 148 15.85 -11.17 0.10
CA PRO A 148 15.75 -12.52 0.66
C PRO A 148 14.46 -12.72 1.47
N TYR A 149 13.97 -13.93 1.51
CA TYR A 149 12.74 -14.33 2.22
C TYR A 149 11.43 -13.71 1.71
N HIS A 150 11.48 -12.89 0.64
CA HIS A 150 10.32 -12.16 0.12
C HIS A 150 10.11 -12.39 -1.39
N SER A 151 10.54 -13.51 -1.95
CA SER A 151 10.55 -13.73 -3.40
C SER A 151 9.18 -13.50 -4.07
N GLY A 152 8.10 -14.06 -3.52
CA GLY A 152 6.74 -13.85 -4.04
C GLY A 152 6.21 -12.43 -3.80
N TYR A 153 6.51 -11.85 -2.65
CA TYR A 153 6.14 -10.47 -2.36
C TYR A 153 6.85 -9.49 -3.31
N ALA A 154 8.16 -9.63 -3.49
CA ALA A 154 8.92 -8.81 -4.42
C ALA A 154 8.39 -8.95 -5.85
N ALA A 155 8.08 -10.18 -6.30
CA ALA A 155 7.48 -10.41 -7.61
C ALA A 155 6.15 -9.67 -7.77
N SER A 156 5.25 -9.74 -6.77
CA SER A 156 3.96 -9.05 -6.82
C SER A 156 4.10 -7.52 -6.83
N LYS A 157 5.09 -6.97 -6.10
CA LYS A 157 5.34 -5.52 -6.08
C LYS A 157 6.02 -5.03 -7.37
N HIS A 158 6.89 -5.83 -8.01
CA HIS A 158 7.41 -5.51 -9.35
C HIS A 158 6.29 -5.52 -10.40
N ALA A 159 5.37 -6.50 -10.35
CA ALA A 159 4.23 -6.55 -11.26
C ALA A 159 3.34 -5.30 -11.11
N LEU A 160 3.02 -4.90 -9.87
CA LEU A 160 2.25 -3.70 -9.60
C LEU A 160 2.97 -2.43 -10.11
N HIS A 161 4.28 -2.31 -9.86
CA HIS A 161 5.10 -1.18 -10.32
C HIS A 161 5.03 -1.04 -11.85
N GLY A 162 5.33 -2.11 -12.60
CA GLY A 162 5.28 -2.08 -14.07
C GLY A 162 3.88 -1.80 -14.63
N PHE A 163 2.82 -2.30 -13.96
CA PHE A 163 1.45 -1.98 -14.33
C PHE A 163 1.15 -0.49 -14.19
N LEU A 164 1.51 0.10 -13.04
CA LEU A 164 1.23 1.52 -12.78
C LEU A 164 2.07 2.46 -13.65
N GLU A 165 3.33 2.11 -13.96
CA GLU A 165 4.13 2.86 -14.94
C GLU A 165 3.47 2.89 -16.33
N SER A 166 2.98 1.73 -16.79
CA SER A 166 2.28 1.64 -18.08
C SER A 166 1.00 2.46 -18.05
N LEU A 167 0.23 2.35 -16.97
CA LEU A 167 -1.03 3.06 -16.83
C LEU A 167 -0.85 4.59 -16.75
N ASP A 168 0.21 5.12 -16.09
CA ASP A 168 0.53 6.55 -16.07
C ASP A 168 0.78 7.08 -17.50
N ILE A 169 1.45 6.30 -18.34
CA ILE A 169 1.70 6.64 -19.74
C ILE A 169 0.39 6.61 -20.56
N GLU A 170 -0.44 5.58 -20.36
CA GLU A 170 -1.73 5.44 -21.05
C GLU A 170 -2.71 6.56 -20.72
N MET A 171 -2.73 7.02 -19.47
CA MET A 171 -3.62 8.10 -19.01
C MET A 171 -3.21 9.49 -19.50
N ARG A 172 -2.05 9.66 -20.09
CA ARG A 172 -1.58 10.90 -20.76
C ARG A 172 -1.75 12.18 -19.93
N GLY A 173 -1.69 12.07 -18.61
CA GLY A 173 -1.86 13.18 -17.67
C GLY A 173 -3.31 13.53 -17.30
N GLU A 174 -4.30 12.77 -17.77
CA GLU A 174 -5.69 12.93 -17.33
C GLU A 174 -5.88 12.52 -15.87
N ILE A 175 -5.12 11.52 -15.44
CA ILE A 175 -5.05 11.05 -14.06
C ILE A 175 -3.58 11.12 -13.61
N ASN A 176 -3.36 11.56 -12.39
CA ASN A 176 -2.03 11.61 -11.78
C ASN A 176 -1.72 10.33 -11.01
N PHE A 177 -0.44 10.03 -10.87
CA PHE A 177 0.04 8.88 -10.11
C PHE A 177 1.08 9.31 -9.09
N LEU A 178 0.98 8.78 -7.87
CA LEU A 178 1.98 8.88 -6.81
C LEU A 178 2.39 7.48 -6.36
N GLU A 179 3.62 7.09 -6.62
CA GLU A 179 4.18 5.87 -6.06
C GLU A 179 4.97 6.16 -4.79
N VAL A 180 4.59 5.48 -3.70
CA VAL A 180 5.22 5.59 -2.38
C VAL A 180 6.13 4.39 -2.17
N ILE A 181 7.43 4.56 -2.38
CA ILE A 181 8.45 3.52 -2.21
C ILE A 181 8.88 3.45 -0.75
N MET A 182 8.37 2.46 -0.04
CA MET A 182 8.61 2.31 1.40
C MET A 182 9.66 1.24 1.69
N GLY A 183 10.47 1.51 2.71
CA GLY A 183 11.29 0.51 3.40
C GLY A 183 10.52 -0.15 4.53
N TRP A 184 11.18 -0.36 5.65
CA TRP A 184 10.54 -0.94 6.82
C TRP A 184 9.83 0.10 7.65
N ILE A 185 8.51 -0.09 7.79
CA ILE A 185 7.66 0.72 8.66
C ILE A 185 7.39 -0.11 9.91
N ARG A 186 7.70 0.46 11.09
CA ARG A 186 7.40 -0.18 12.38
C ARG A 186 5.94 0.00 12.75
N ASP A 187 5.49 -0.81 13.68
CA ASP A 187 4.14 -0.77 14.24
C ASP A 187 3.03 -1.08 13.21
N THR A 188 3.38 -1.90 12.19
CA THR A 188 2.41 -2.41 11.21
C THR A 188 2.18 -3.90 11.40
N ASP A 189 0.93 -4.34 11.25
CA ASP A 189 0.54 -5.76 11.29
C ASP A 189 1.03 -6.57 10.07
N LEU A 190 1.68 -5.92 9.08
CA LEU A 190 2.09 -6.56 7.84
C LEU A 190 3.07 -7.71 8.08
N ARG A 191 3.94 -7.57 9.09
CA ARG A 191 4.91 -8.61 9.46
C ARG A 191 4.25 -9.79 10.16
N ASP A 192 3.36 -9.51 11.12
CA ASP A 192 2.66 -10.54 11.89
C ASP A 192 1.69 -11.33 11.02
N ASN A 193 1.18 -10.68 9.98
CA ASN A 193 0.34 -11.28 8.95
C ASN A 193 1.12 -11.80 7.73
N ALA A 194 2.47 -11.79 7.75
CA ALA A 194 3.28 -12.36 6.68
C ALA A 194 3.09 -13.88 6.60
N LEU A 195 3.06 -14.42 5.38
CA LEU A 195 2.91 -15.85 5.13
C LEU A 195 4.25 -16.56 5.32
N GLY A 196 4.26 -17.64 6.09
CA GLY A 196 5.39 -18.52 6.33
C GLY A 196 5.53 -19.61 5.27
N SER A 197 6.36 -20.64 5.55
CA SER A 197 6.69 -21.74 4.64
C SER A 197 5.49 -22.61 4.25
N ASP A 198 4.48 -22.64 5.06
CA ASP A 198 3.22 -23.40 4.88
C ASP A 198 2.06 -22.54 4.34
N GLY A 199 2.35 -21.28 4.00
CA GLY A 199 1.33 -20.32 3.55
C GLY A 199 0.42 -19.80 4.67
N GLN A 200 0.67 -20.15 5.93
CA GLN A 200 -0.08 -19.64 7.07
C GLN A 200 0.58 -18.36 7.62
N LYS A 201 -0.21 -17.55 8.33
CA LYS A 201 0.31 -16.35 8.98
C LYS A 201 1.31 -16.71 10.08
N MET A 202 2.43 -16.01 10.11
CA MET A 202 3.50 -16.26 11.08
C MET A 202 3.11 -15.91 12.53
N GLY A 203 2.08 -15.07 12.75
CA GLY A 203 1.71 -14.58 14.06
C GLY A 203 2.69 -13.55 14.63
N GLU A 204 2.59 -13.29 15.95
CA GLU A 204 3.47 -12.34 16.64
C GLU A 204 4.93 -12.74 16.48
N ASN A 205 5.67 -11.96 15.73
CA ASN A 205 7.08 -12.18 15.46
C ASN A 205 7.92 -11.21 16.32
N LYS A 206 8.73 -11.75 17.23
CA LYS A 206 9.61 -10.98 18.15
C LYS A 206 10.78 -10.27 17.44
N ARG A 207 10.70 -10.04 16.12
CA ARG A 207 11.77 -9.36 15.39
C ARG A 207 11.93 -7.93 15.89
N LYS A 208 13.15 -7.60 16.29
CA LYS A 208 13.53 -6.26 16.71
C LYS A 208 13.38 -5.28 15.54
N HIS A 209 12.74 -4.16 15.80
CA HIS A 209 12.76 -3.05 14.86
C HIS A 209 14.16 -2.45 14.79
N THR A 210 14.69 -2.27 13.61
CA THR A 210 15.97 -1.59 13.43
C THR A 210 15.82 -0.09 13.66
N SER A 211 16.91 0.57 14.05
CA SER A 211 17.01 2.03 14.11
C SER A 211 16.70 2.73 12.77
N GLN A 212 16.62 1.96 11.68
CA GLN A 212 16.32 2.45 10.33
C GLN A 212 14.84 2.36 9.95
N SER A 213 13.99 1.77 10.80
CA SER A 213 12.55 1.67 10.56
C SER A 213 11.88 3.04 10.80
N VAL A 214 11.01 3.43 9.89
CA VAL A 214 10.22 4.66 9.97
C VAL A 214 8.94 4.39 10.77
N THR A 215 8.45 5.37 11.52
CA THR A 215 7.18 5.24 12.27
C THR A 215 5.98 5.29 11.33
N LEU A 216 4.83 4.78 11.78
CA LEU A 216 3.56 4.95 11.06
C LEU A 216 3.20 6.42 10.86
N ASP A 217 3.45 7.24 11.86
CA ASP A 217 3.18 8.69 11.80
C ASP A 217 4.02 9.39 10.75
N ASP A 218 5.35 9.23 10.78
CA ASP A 218 6.24 9.85 9.80
C ASP A 218 5.95 9.35 8.37
N CYS A 219 5.61 8.05 8.23
CA CYS A 219 5.26 7.46 6.95
C CYS A 219 3.98 8.10 6.37
N THR A 220 2.92 8.18 7.17
CA THR A 220 1.64 8.73 6.72
C THR A 220 1.71 10.24 6.48
N ASP A 221 2.50 10.98 7.25
CA ASP A 221 2.76 12.41 7.01
C ASP A 221 3.51 12.63 5.70
N ALA A 222 4.51 11.80 5.40
CA ALA A 222 5.22 11.85 4.12
C ALA A 222 4.29 11.53 2.92
N ILE A 223 3.37 10.56 3.07
CA ILE A 223 2.37 10.23 2.04
C ILE A 223 1.47 11.45 1.80
N ILE A 224 0.93 12.05 2.86
CA ILE A 224 0.07 13.23 2.76
C ILE A 224 0.80 14.38 2.09
N ALA A 225 2.03 14.68 2.52
CA ALA A 225 2.86 15.71 1.90
C ALA A 225 3.12 15.44 0.40
N GLY A 226 3.31 14.17 0.02
CA GLY A 226 3.43 13.74 -1.37
C GLY A 226 2.17 14.04 -2.18
N ILE A 227 1.00 13.76 -1.63
CA ILE A 227 -0.32 14.06 -2.24
C ILE A 227 -0.51 15.57 -2.37
N GLU A 228 -0.30 16.34 -1.30
CA GLU A 228 -0.47 17.79 -1.28
C GLU A 228 0.44 18.50 -2.30
N THR A 229 1.67 18.01 -2.47
CA THR A 229 2.68 18.59 -3.37
C THR A 229 2.71 17.97 -4.76
N ASN A 230 1.74 17.08 -5.07
CA ASN A 230 1.60 16.40 -6.37
C ASN A 230 2.91 15.75 -6.85
N LYS A 231 3.57 15.00 -5.97
CA LYS A 231 4.78 14.26 -6.33
C LYS A 231 4.42 13.02 -7.16
N LYS A 232 5.28 12.65 -8.10
CA LYS A 232 5.13 11.38 -8.84
C LYS A 232 5.68 10.17 -8.05
N THR A 233 6.77 10.37 -7.33
CA THR A 233 7.38 9.32 -6.50
C THR A 233 7.93 9.92 -5.22
N ILE A 234 7.71 9.25 -4.11
CA ILE A 234 8.36 9.55 -2.83
C ILE A 234 9.02 8.29 -2.26
N TYR A 235 10.09 8.48 -1.52
CA TYR A 235 10.90 7.42 -0.91
C TYR A 235 10.92 7.56 0.60
N ILE A 236 10.52 6.53 1.33
CA ILE A 236 10.40 6.53 2.80
C ILE A 236 11.20 5.34 3.38
N PRO A 237 12.35 5.58 4.00
CA PRO A 237 13.07 6.84 4.15
C PRO A 237 13.71 7.33 2.83
N GLY A 238 13.97 8.62 2.74
CA GLY A 238 14.45 9.30 1.53
C GLY A 238 15.71 8.71 0.89
N LYS A 239 16.56 7.98 1.64
CA LYS A 239 17.74 7.28 1.10
C LYS A 239 17.40 6.20 0.07
N LEU A 240 16.18 5.67 0.07
CA LEU A 240 15.75 4.65 -0.90
C LEU A 240 15.73 5.16 -2.34
N ARG A 241 15.73 6.48 -2.57
CA ARG A 241 15.85 7.08 -3.90
C ARG A 241 17.11 6.65 -4.67
N TRP A 242 18.11 6.17 -3.96
CA TRP A 242 19.34 5.67 -4.57
C TRP A 242 19.26 4.20 -5.02
N VAL A 243 18.22 3.46 -4.59
CA VAL A 243 18.06 2.04 -4.92
C VAL A 243 18.03 1.77 -6.42
N PRO A 244 17.25 2.49 -7.26
CA PRO A 244 17.25 2.27 -8.71
C PRO A 244 18.65 2.42 -9.31
N PHE A 245 19.35 3.49 -8.98
CA PHE A 245 20.71 3.75 -9.45
C PHE A 245 21.69 2.65 -9.01
N LEU A 246 21.67 2.29 -7.72
CA LEU A 246 22.53 1.25 -7.18
C LEU A 246 22.22 -0.14 -7.79
N ASN A 247 20.96 -0.43 -8.06
CA ASN A 247 20.54 -1.69 -8.66
C ASN A 247 21.03 -1.85 -10.10
N VAL A 248 21.13 -0.74 -10.84
CA VAL A 248 21.65 -0.74 -12.23
C VAL A 248 23.19 -0.77 -12.24
N PHE A 249 23.84 0.18 -11.56
CA PHE A 249 25.26 0.42 -11.72
C PHE A 249 26.15 -0.29 -10.66
N PHE A 250 25.59 -0.61 -9.49
CA PHE A 250 26.34 -1.17 -8.34
C PHE A 250 25.63 -2.37 -7.70
N LYS A 251 25.08 -3.25 -8.53
CA LYS A 251 24.24 -4.38 -8.12
C LYS A 251 24.89 -5.28 -7.06
N ALA A 252 26.18 -5.59 -7.21
CA ALA A 252 26.91 -6.43 -6.25
C ALA A 252 27.05 -5.75 -4.87
N PHE A 253 27.28 -4.44 -4.84
CA PHE A 253 27.31 -3.66 -3.60
C PHE A 253 25.95 -3.62 -2.91
N LEU A 254 24.89 -3.36 -3.67
CA LEU A 254 23.53 -3.34 -3.14
C LEU A 254 23.14 -4.70 -2.55
N ARG A 255 23.44 -5.81 -3.25
CA ARG A 255 23.20 -7.18 -2.77
C ARG A 255 23.89 -7.46 -1.45
N ARG A 256 25.18 -7.08 -1.31
CA ARG A 256 25.92 -7.25 -0.04
C ARG A 256 25.26 -6.46 1.10
N LYS A 257 24.81 -5.23 0.83
CA LYS A 257 24.09 -4.42 1.83
C LYS A 257 22.78 -5.05 2.26
N VAL A 258 22.01 -5.58 1.30
CA VAL A 258 20.74 -6.27 1.57
C VAL A 258 20.98 -7.50 2.44
N LEU A 259 21.93 -8.36 2.08
CA LEU A 259 22.29 -9.56 2.87
C LEU A 259 22.67 -9.18 4.30
N LYS A 260 23.60 -8.24 4.47
CA LYS A 260 23.98 -7.75 5.80
C LYS A 260 22.78 -7.24 6.60
N THR A 261 21.85 -6.52 5.96
CA THR A 261 20.66 -6.01 6.65
C THR A 261 19.72 -7.14 7.08
N VAL A 262 19.69 -8.25 6.34
CA VAL A 262 18.90 -9.45 6.72
C VAL A 262 19.57 -10.16 7.89
N ASP A 263 20.88 -10.40 7.81
CA ASP A 263 21.66 -11.09 8.85
C ASP A 263 21.55 -10.34 10.19
N ASP A 264 21.75 -9.00 10.18
CA ASP A 264 21.62 -8.14 11.37
C ASP A 264 20.20 -8.14 12.00
N ASN A 265 19.19 -8.67 11.31
CA ASN A 265 17.79 -8.75 11.80
C ASN A 265 17.36 -10.20 12.15
N MET A 266 18.18 -11.19 11.87
CA MET A 266 17.90 -12.59 12.22
C MET A 266 18.51 -12.97 13.58
N ASP A 267 19.51 -12.20 14.07
CA ASP A 267 20.10 -12.30 15.41
C ASP A 267 19.31 -11.42 16.42
#